data_2ea329dbb00323ab07ce1ec80e1fb196
#
_entry.id   2ea329dbb00323ab07ce1ec80e1fb196
#
_cell.length_a   1.000
_cell.length_b   1.000
_cell.length_c   1.000
_cell.angle_alpha   90.00
_cell.angle_beta   90.00
_cell.angle_gamma   90.00
#
_symmetry.space_group_name_H-M   'P 1'
#
loop_
_entity.id
_entity.type
_entity.pdbx_description
1 polymer ?
#
loop_
_entity_poly.entity_id
_entity_poly.type
_entity_poly.pdbx_seq_one_letter_code
_entity_poly.pdbx_strand_id
1 'polypeptide(L)'
;MISFLEGELVEALPTQVVVSVQGVGYLVHIPLSSFDHLPAIGERLRLLTHFIVREDAHLLFGFVTVAERDLFRLLVQHVSGVGPKLALAVLSGMSVAQFKAAVVNSDVSALSRISGLGKKTAERIVLELKDKIGVAAAWQLAGSGQDEQQAKINDAVLALLSLGFKQVEVQRAVREILSREKLEPSNTEELVRRALKLLA
;
A
#
# COMPACT_ATOMS: atom_id res chain seq x y z
N MET A 1 14.21 -4.94 11.16
CA MET A 1 13.27 -4.93 10.02
C MET A 1 13.95 -4.24 8.84
N ILE A 2 13.91 -4.84 7.64
CA ILE A 2 14.54 -4.28 6.43
C ILE A 2 13.46 -3.57 5.64
N SER A 3 13.54 -2.24 5.49
CA SER A 3 12.50 -1.40 4.87
C SER A 3 12.76 -1.08 3.40
N PHE A 4 14.03 -1.08 3.02
CA PHE A 4 14.50 -0.95 1.64
C PHE A 4 15.90 -1.53 1.51
N LEU A 5 16.29 -1.84 0.28
CA LEU A 5 17.66 -2.15 -0.12
C LEU A 5 18.09 -1.14 -1.19
N GLU A 6 19.31 -0.68 -1.07
CA GLU A 6 19.96 0.18 -2.06
C GLU A 6 21.33 -0.41 -2.39
N GLY A 7 21.53 -0.81 -3.63
CA GLY A 7 22.72 -1.52 -4.05
C GLY A 7 22.77 -1.76 -5.55
N GLU A 8 23.61 -2.68 -5.96
CA GLU A 8 23.80 -3.10 -7.36
C GLU A 8 22.92 -4.30 -7.67
N LEU A 9 22.23 -4.30 -8.82
CA LEU A 9 21.48 -5.43 -9.32
C LEU A 9 22.45 -6.47 -9.90
N VAL A 10 22.59 -7.62 -9.24
CA VAL A 10 23.52 -8.70 -9.66
C VAL A 10 22.84 -9.74 -10.52
N GLU A 11 21.60 -10.11 -10.15
CA GLU A 11 20.79 -11.06 -10.87
C GLU A 11 19.35 -10.57 -10.99
N ALA A 12 18.73 -10.80 -12.15
CA ALA A 12 17.34 -10.45 -12.40
C ALA A 12 16.60 -11.59 -13.08
N LEU A 13 15.68 -12.20 -12.35
CA LEU A 13 14.70 -13.16 -12.85
C LEU A 13 13.28 -12.57 -12.68
N PRO A 14 12.29 -12.99 -13.47
CA PRO A 14 10.96 -12.41 -13.44
C PRO A 14 10.26 -12.37 -12.07
N THR A 15 10.63 -13.30 -11.17
CA THR A 15 10.00 -13.42 -9.84
C THR A 15 10.93 -13.15 -8.69
N GLN A 16 12.22 -12.94 -8.95
CA GLN A 16 13.23 -12.70 -7.91
C GLN A 16 14.46 -12.00 -8.47
N VAL A 17 15.13 -11.24 -7.64
CA VAL A 17 16.38 -10.56 -7.96
C VAL A 17 17.39 -10.75 -6.84
N VAL A 18 18.67 -10.58 -7.15
CA VAL A 18 19.73 -10.46 -6.16
C VAL A 18 20.28 -9.05 -6.19
N VAL A 19 20.22 -8.39 -5.04
CA VAL A 19 20.77 -7.03 -4.84
C VAL A 19 22.01 -7.13 -3.95
N SER A 20 23.14 -6.69 -4.46
CA SER A 20 24.40 -6.61 -3.72
C SER A 20 24.45 -5.28 -2.94
N VAL A 21 24.49 -5.38 -1.62
CA VAL A 21 24.66 -4.23 -0.72
C VAL A 21 25.97 -4.42 0.05
N GLN A 22 27.01 -3.68 -0.33
CA GLN A 22 28.34 -3.74 0.29
C GLN A 22 28.92 -5.17 0.38
N GLY A 23 28.76 -5.96 -0.69
CA GLY A 23 29.27 -7.33 -0.77
C GLY A 23 28.35 -8.41 -0.20
N VAL A 24 27.20 -8.04 0.35
CA VAL A 24 26.17 -9.00 0.77
C VAL A 24 25.08 -9.09 -0.28
N GLY A 25 24.86 -10.29 -0.86
CA GLY A 25 23.79 -10.55 -1.82
C GLY A 25 22.46 -10.85 -1.13
N TYR A 26 21.47 -10.00 -1.35
CA TYR A 26 20.10 -10.19 -0.84
C TYR A 26 19.21 -10.75 -1.94
N LEU A 27 18.67 -11.95 -1.71
CA LEU A 27 17.62 -12.51 -2.57
C LEU A 27 16.28 -11.88 -2.23
N VAL A 28 15.64 -11.27 -3.21
CA VAL A 28 14.38 -10.52 -3.06
C VAL A 28 13.35 -11.03 -4.04
N HIS A 29 12.19 -11.45 -3.54
CA HIS A 29 11.04 -11.81 -4.39
C HIS A 29 10.31 -10.56 -4.85
N ILE A 30 10.02 -10.46 -6.15
CA ILE A 30 9.39 -9.29 -6.76
C ILE A 30 8.17 -9.70 -7.60
N PRO A 31 7.17 -8.81 -7.77
CA PRO A 31 6.12 -9.01 -8.77
C PRO A 31 6.64 -8.68 -10.18
N LEU A 32 5.99 -9.22 -11.22
CA LEU A 32 6.32 -8.91 -12.63
C LEU A 32 6.23 -7.41 -12.93
N SER A 33 5.28 -6.71 -12.31
CA SER A 33 5.16 -5.26 -12.46
C SER A 33 6.41 -4.50 -12.01
N SER A 34 7.11 -4.97 -10.97
CA SER A 34 8.39 -4.40 -10.56
C SER A 34 9.53 -4.84 -11.48
N PHE A 35 9.51 -6.07 -12.00
CA PHE A 35 10.54 -6.59 -12.90
C PHE A 35 10.66 -5.74 -14.17
N ASP A 36 9.55 -5.34 -14.76
CA ASP A 36 9.52 -4.53 -15.99
C ASP A 36 10.13 -3.13 -15.83
N HIS A 37 10.37 -2.70 -14.58
CA HIS A 37 10.92 -1.38 -14.24
C HIS A 37 12.33 -1.46 -13.62
N LEU A 38 12.96 -2.63 -13.64
CA LEU A 38 14.32 -2.77 -13.14
C LEU A 38 15.35 -2.15 -14.09
N PRO A 39 16.45 -1.61 -13.56
CA PRO A 39 17.60 -1.21 -14.38
C PRO A 39 18.34 -2.43 -14.94
N ALA A 40 19.36 -2.19 -15.75
CA ALA A 40 20.22 -3.24 -16.24
C ALA A 40 21.04 -3.89 -15.11
N ILE A 41 21.43 -5.17 -15.30
CA ILE A 41 22.34 -5.85 -14.37
C ILE A 41 23.65 -5.07 -14.30
N GLY A 42 24.18 -4.88 -13.09
CA GLY A 42 25.35 -4.06 -12.78
C GLY A 42 25.01 -2.61 -12.42
N GLU A 43 23.77 -2.16 -12.61
CA GLU A 43 23.34 -0.80 -12.24
C GLU A 43 22.80 -0.74 -10.82
N ARG A 44 22.83 0.47 -10.26
CA ARG A 44 22.26 0.74 -8.93
C ARG A 44 20.75 0.81 -8.98
N LEU A 45 20.10 0.19 -7.98
CA LEU A 45 18.68 0.30 -7.76
C LEU A 45 18.37 0.50 -6.28
N ARG A 46 17.17 1.00 -6.03
CA ARG A 46 16.54 1.02 -4.70
C ARG A 46 15.22 0.26 -4.76
N LEU A 47 15.11 -0.81 -3.98
CA LEU A 47 13.87 -1.56 -3.80
C LEU A 47 13.29 -1.30 -2.41
N LEU A 48 12.03 -0.94 -2.36
CA LEU A 48 11.27 -0.90 -1.12
C LEU A 48 10.96 -2.34 -0.71
N THR A 49 11.12 -2.69 0.58
CA THR A 49 10.99 -4.08 0.99
C THR A 49 9.92 -4.30 2.05
N HIS A 50 9.42 -5.53 2.05
CA HIS A 50 8.66 -6.12 3.13
C HIS A 50 9.37 -7.39 3.59
N PHE A 51 9.78 -7.42 4.85
CA PHE A 51 10.54 -8.52 5.45
C PHE A 51 9.61 -9.40 6.28
N ILE A 52 9.59 -10.69 5.97
CA ILE A 52 8.82 -11.70 6.71
C ILE A 52 9.80 -12.67 7.36
N VAL A 53 9.65 -12.85 8.66
CA VAL A 53 10.40 -13.82 9.46
C VAL A 53 9.46 -14.98 9.78
N ARG A 54 9.92 -16.20 9.49
CA ARG A 54 9.29 -17.45 9.88
C ARG A 54 10.32 -18.31 10.62
N GLU A 55 9.88 -19.34 11.25
CA GLU A 55 10.77 -20.29 11.96
C GLU A 55 11.79 -20.94 11.02
N ASP A 56 11.39 -21.20 9.78
CA ASP A 56 12.16 -21.92 8.76
C ASP A 56 12.76 -21.01 7.68
N ALA A 57 12.37 -19.73 7.61
CA ALA A 57 12.83 -18.86 6.54
C ALA A 57 12.74 -17.36 6.87
N HIS A 58 13.72 -16.62 6.33
CA HIS A 58 13.70 -15.17 6.27
C HIS A 58 13.45 -14.75 4.81
N LEU A 59 12.33 -14.10 4.53
CA LEU A 59 11.90 -13.76 3.18
C LEU A 59 11.85 -12.25 2.98
N LEU A 60 12.44 -11.78 1.89
CA LEU A 60 12.36 -10.39 1.43
C LEU A 60 11.48 -10.31 0.18
N PHE A 61 10.53 -9.41 0.22
CA PHE A 61 9.68 -9.03 -0.91
C PHE A 61 10.00 -7.61 -1.30
N GLY A 62 10.25 -7.36 -2.59
CA GLY A 62 10.71 -6.07 -3.11
C GLY A 62 9.76 -5.45 -4.11
N PHE A 63 9.71 -4.12 -4.10
CA PHE A 63 8.79 -3.33 -4.93
C PHE A 63 9.50 -2.06 -5.41
N VAL A 64 9.28 -1.69 -6.65
CA VAL A 64 9.81 -0.45 -7.22
C VAL A 64 9.02 0.76 -6.72
N THR A 65 7.72 0.60 -6.48
CA THR A 65 6.85 1.69 -6.04
C THR A 65 6.31 1.51 -4.63
N VAL A 66 6.04 2.63 -3.94
CA VAL A 66 5.36 2.66 -2.64
C VAL A 66 3.96 2.03 -2.74
N ALA A 67 3.26 2.31 -3.85
CA ALA A 67 1.90 1.81 -4.07
C ALA A 67 1.82 0.28 -4.14
N GLU A 68 2.79 -0.37 -4.79
CA GLU A 68 2.89 -1.84 -4.85
C GLU A 68 3.18 -2.42 -3.47
N ARG A 69 4.17 -1.86 -2.75
CA ARG A 69 4.52 -2.31 -1.40
C ARG A 69 3.34 -2.21 -0.45
N ASP A 70 2.62 -1.11 -0.49
CA ASP A 70 1.51 -0.85 0.42
C ASP A 70 0.30 -1.73 0.07
N LEU A 71 0.03 -1.97 -1.22
CA LEU A 71 -0.98 -2.94 -1.63
C LEU A 71 -0.61 -4.38 -1.20
N PHE A 72 0.66 -4.77 -1.35
CA PHE A 72 1.14 -6.07 -0.87
C PHE A 72 0.89 -6.23 0.64
N ARG A 73 1.27 -5.24 1.44
CA ARG A 73 1.06 -5.22 2.89
C ARG A 73 -0.43 -5.30 3.23
N LEU A 74 -1.25 -4.52 2.55
CA LEU A 74 -2.70 -4.51 2.74
C LEU A 74 -3.30 -5.92 2.52
N LEU A 75 -2.90 -6.59 1.45
CA LEU A 75 -3.35 -7.95 1.13
C LEU A 75 -2.93 -8.95 2.20
N VAL A 76 -1.63 -8.99 2.53
CA VAL A 76 -1.08 -9.98 3.46
C VAL A 76 -1.55 -9.79 4.90
N GLN A 77 -1.76 -8.54 5.33
CA GLN A 77 -2.13 -8.23 6.71
C GLN A 77 -3.64 -8.28 6.95
N HIS A 78 -4.44 -7.98 5.94
CA HIS A 78 -5.87 -7.76 6.13
C HIS A 78 -6.78 -8.76 5.41
N VAL A 79 -6.25 -9.61 4.54
CA VAL A 79 -7.10 -10.57 3.84
C VAL A 79 -6.76 -12.00 4.28
N SER A 80 -7.71 -12.60 4.98
CA SER A 80 -7.56 -13.98 5.44
C SER A 80 -7.42 -14.95 4.26
N GLY A 81 -6.37 -15.77 4.30
CA GLY A 81 -6.06 -16.72 3.22
C GLY A 81 -5.27 -16.15 2.04
N VAL A 82 -4.89 -14.87 2.09
CA VAL A 82 -3.96 -14.26 1.12
C VAL A 82 -2.57 -14.18 1.74
N GLY A 83 -1.71 -15.10 1.33
CA GLY A 83 -0.29 -15.08 1.71
C GLY A 83 0.58 -14.29 0.71
N PRO A 84 1.88 -14.14 1.01
CA PRO A 84 2.82 -13.37 0.18
C PRO A 84 2.86 -13.81 -1.29
N LYS A 85 2.83 -15.11 -1.54
CA LYS A 85 2.87 -15.67 -2.91
C LYS A 85 1.66 -15.24 -3.74
N LEU A 86 0.46 -15.24 -3.12
CA LEU A 86 -0.76 -14.81 -3.80
C LEU A 86 -0.80 -13.29 -3.96
N ALA A 87 -0.30 -12.54 -2.98
CA ALA A 87 -0.19 -11.08 -3.07
C ALA A 87 0.75 -10.65 -4.22
N LEU A 88 1.88 -11.35 -4.44
CA LEU A 88 2.73 -11.13 -5.62
C LEU A 88 2.01 -11.48 -6.93
N ALA A 89 1.21 -12.55 -6.96
CA ALA A 89 0.42 -12.91 -8.14
C ALA A 89 -0.62 -11.82 -8.47
N VAL A 90 -1.25 -11.21 -7.47
CA VAL A 90 -2.16 -10.07 -7.66
C VAL A 90 -1.44 -8.90 -8.32
N LEU A 91 -0.30 -8.49 -7.78
CA LEU A 91 0.51 -7.38 -8.31
C LEU A 91 1.10 -7.66 -9.70
N SER A 92 1.33 -8.95 -10.02
CA SER A 92 1.79 -9.38 -11.34
C SER A 92 0.67 -9.44 -12.39
N GLY A 93 -0.58 -9.62 -11.94
CA GLY A 93 -1.73 -9.83 -12.82
C GLY A 93 -2.49 -8.56 -13.18
N MET A 94 -2.39 -7.50 -12.38
CA MET A 94 -3.03 -6.21 -12.65
C MET A 94 -2.33 -5.06 -11.94
N SER A 95 -2.47 -3.86 -12.47
CA SER A 95 -1.93 -2.66 -11.83
C SER A 95 -2.65 -2.34 -10.51
N VAL A 96 -1.97 -1.60 -9.62
CA VAL A 96 -2.56 -1.15 -8.35
C VAL A 96 -3.85 -0.37 -8.55
N ALA A 97 -3.92 0.46 -9.60
CA ALA A 97 -5.11 1.24 -9.94
C ALA A 97 -6.27 0.34 -10.37
N GLN A 98 -6.01 -0.65 -11.25
CA GLN A 98 -7.01 -1.62 -11.68
C GLN A 98 -7.52 -2.47 -10.52
N PHE A 99 -6.63 -2.92 -9.62
CA PHE A 99 -7.01 -3.66 -8.42
C PHE A 99 -7.94 -2.84 -7.53
N LYS A 100 -7.56 -1.60 -7.22
CA LYS A 100 -8.40 -0.70 -6.40
C LYS A 100 -9.77 -0.48 -7.03
N ALA A 101 -9.83 -0.23 -8.34
CA ALA A 101 -11.09 -0.06 -9.07
C ALA A 101 -11.97 -1.32 -9.02
N ALA A 102 -11.37 -2.52 -9.21
CA ALA A 102 -12.10 -3.79 -9.13
C ALA A 102 -12.70 -4.03 -7.74
N VAL A 103 -11.95 -3.71 -6.67
CA VAL A 103 -12.44 -3.86 -5.29
C VAL A 103 -13.58 -2.88 -4.98
N VAL A 104 -13.43 -1.60 -5.33
CA VAL A 104 -14.47 -0.57 -5.12
C VAL A 104 -15.75 -0.92 -5.85
N ASN A 105 -15.65 -1.37 -7.11
CA ASN A 105 -16.78 -1.78 -7.94
C ASN A 105 -17.30 -3.18 -7.63
N SER A 106 -16.70 -3.89 -6.67
CA SER A 106 -17.05 -5.28 -6.34
C SER A 106 -16.94 -6.24 -7.54
N ASP A 107 -15.97 -6.00 -8.43
CA ASP A 107 -15.73 -6.82 -9.62
C ASP A 107 -14.94 -8.09 -9.28
N VAL A 108 -15.64 -9.05 -8.70
CA VAL A 108 -15.10 -10.38 -8.36
C VAL A 108 -14.58 -11.10 -9.60
N SER A 109 -15.22 -10.89 -10.77
CA SER A 109 -14.84 -11.52 -12.03
C SER A 109 -13.43 -11.08 -12.48
N ALA A 110 -13.14 -9.77 -12.44
CA ALA A 110 -11.83 -9.25 -12.79
C ALA A 110 -10.74 -9.81 -11.87
N LEU A 111 -11.00 -9.85 -10.56
CA LEU A 111 -10.08 -10.41 -9.58
C LEU A 111 -9.84 -11.92 -9.79
N SER A 112 -10.88 -12.68 -10.09
CA SER A 112 -10.79 -14.14 -10.27
C SER A 112 -10.00 -14.57 -11.52
N ARG A 113 -9.66 -13.65 -12.42
CA ARG A 113 -8.79 -13.93 -13.59
C ARG A 113 -7.32 -14.05 -13.21
N ILE A 114 -6.94 -13.56 -12.01
CA ILE A 114 -5.58 -13.67 -11.51
C ILE A 114 -5.28 -15.12 -11.17
N SER A 115 -4.15 -15.62 -11.66
CA SER A 115 -3.72 -17.00 -11.43
C SER A 115 -3.57 -17.26 -9.92
N GLY A 116 -4.19 -18.33 -9.43
CA GLY A 116 -4.21 -18.69 -8.03
C GLY A 116 -5.26 -17.98 -7.17
N LEU A 117 -6.01 -17.01 -7.74
CA LEU A 117 -7.07 -16.30 -7.05
C LEU A 117 -8.45 -16.88 -7.41
N GLY A 118 -8.93 -17.82 -6.63
CA GLY A 118 -10.27 -18.40 -6.83
C GLY A 118 -11.39 -17.42 -6.44
N LYS A 119 -12.61 -17.69 -6.93
CA LYS A 119 -13.81 -16.86 -6.69
C LYS A 119 -14.04 -16.55 -5.21
N LYS A 120 -13.93 -17.53 -4.31
CA LYS A 120 -14.11 -17.34 -2.85
C LYS A 120 -13.09 -16.36 -2.26
N THR A 121 -11.84 -16.43 -2.73
CA THR A 121 -10.78 -15.50 -2.26
C THR A 121 -10.99 -14.10 -2.83
N ALA A 122 -11.45 -13.99 -4.09
CA ALA A 122 -11.80 -12.71 -4.69
C ALA A 122 -12.97 -12.02 -3.96
N GLU A 123 -14.02 -12.76 -3.63
CA GLU A 123 -15.15 -12.27 -2.81
C GLU A 123 -14.67 -11.77 -1.44
N ARG A 124 -13.76 -12.52 -0.80
CA ARG A 124 -13.17 -12.12 0.49
C ARG A 124 -12.33 -10.86 0.39
N ILE A 125 -11.51 -10.74 -0.65
CA ILE A 125 -10.73 -9.51 -0.92
C ILE A 125 -11.67 -8.30 -1.02
N VAL A 126 -12.75 -8.41 -1.77
CA VAL A 126 -13.74 -7.34 -1.89
C VAL A 126 -14.34 -7.00 -0.54
N LEU A 127 -14.80 -8.01 0.21
CA LEU A 127 -15.45 -7.80 1.51
C LEU A 127 -14.51 -7.13 2.52
N GLU A 128 -13.25 -7.60 2.64
CA GLU A 128 -12.33 -7.14 3.67
C GLU A 128 -11.60 -5.83 3.30
N LEU A 129 -11.50 -5.50 2.00
CA LEU A 129 -10.76 -4.32 1.55
C LEU A 129 -11.63 -3.19 0.99
N LYS A 130 -12.91 -3.42 0.66
CA LYS A 130 -13.77 -2.40 0.04
C LYS A 130 -13.82 -1.12 0.86
N ASP A 131 -14.05 -1.22 2.15
CA ASP A 131 -14.13 -0.06 3.04
C ASP A 131 -12.76 0.62 3.19
N LYS A 132 -11.68 -0.17 3.23
CA LYS A 132 -10.30 0.36 3.39
C LYS A 132 -9.82 1.08 2.12
N ILE A 133 -10.11 0.53 0.94
CA ILE A 133 -9.70 1.09 -0.35
C ILE A 133 -10.66 2.19 -0.80
N GLY A 134 -11.98 2.00 -0.61
CA GLY A 134 -13.00 2.97 -1.04
C GLY A 134 -12.79 4.34 -0.44
N VAL A 135 -12.38 4.38 0.81
CA VAL A 135 -12.08 5.63 1.50
C VAL A 135 -10.77 6.24 1.03
N ALA A 136 -9.71 5.46 0.88
CA ALA A 136 -8.44 5.96 0.31
C ALA A 136 -8.62 6.46 -1.14
N ALA A 137 -9.46 5.79 -1.94
CA ALA A 137 -9.78 6.22 -3.31
C ALA A 137 -10.64 7.48 -3.34
N ALA A 138 -11.64 7.61 -2.49
CA ALA A 138 -12.46 8.81 -2.39
C ALA A 138 -11.63 10.04 -2.00
N TRP A 139 -10.62 9.84 -1.14
CA TRP A 139 -9.69 10.91 -0.77
C TRP A 139 -8.70 11.25 -1.90
N GLN A 140 -8.21 10.26 -2.65
CA GLN A 140 -7.35 10.51 -3.82
C GLN A 140 -8.10 11.19 -4.97
N LEU A 141 -9.38 10.89 -5.18
CA LEU A 141 -10.22 11.57 -6.17
C LEU A 141 -10.58 13.00 -5.73
N ALA A 142 -10.75 13.23 -4.43
CA ALA A 142 -10.92 14.57 -3.88
C ALA A 142 -9.60 15.38 -3.89
N GLY A 143 -8.44 14.72 -3.93
CA GLY A 143 -7.11 15.32 -3.91
C GLY A 143 -6.41 15.42 -5.27
N SER A 144 -7.06 15.11 -6.38
CA SER A 144 -6.50 15.30 -7.74
C SER A 144 -6.53 16.77 -8.20
N GLY A 145 -7.02 17.69 -7.38
CA GLY A 145 -6.74 19.12 -7.49
C GLY A 145 -5.45 19.44 -6.74
N GLN A 146 -4.57 20.23 -7.34
CA GLN A 146 -3.29 20.72 -6.84
C GLN A 146 -3.41 21.60 -5.56
N ASP A 147 -4.16 21.15 -4.55
CA ASP A 147 -4.39 21.93 -3.35
C ASP A 147 -3.53 21.36 -2.22
N GLU A 148 -2.48 22.10 -1.89
CA GLU A 148 -1.57 21.83 -0.77
C GLU A 148 -2.34 21.62 0.56
N GLN A 149 -3.52 22.23 0.63
CA GLN A 149 -4.47 22.15 1.72
C GLN A 149 -5.10 20.76 1.84
N GLN A 150 -5.45 20.12 0.72
CA GLN A 150 -6.01 18.77 0.70
C GLN A 150 -4.97 17.71 1.10
N ALA A 151 -3.71 17.90 0.71
CA ALA A 151 -2.60 17.03 1.15
C ALA A 151 -2.44 17.07 2.67
N LYS A 152 -2.49 18.24 3.29
CA LYS A 152 -2.40 18.42 4.76
C LYS A 152 -3.56 17.74 5.50
N ILE A 153 -4.77 17.80 4.96
CA ILE A 153 -5.95 17.12 5.53
C ILE A 153 -5.75 15.59 5.45
N ASN A 154 -5.29 15.09 4.33
CA ASN A 154 -5.05 13.65 4.13
C ASN A 154 -3.98 13.12 5.10
N ASP A 155 -2.89 13.85 5.29
CA ASP A 155 -1.82 13.50 6.23
C ASP A 155 -2.34 13.46 7.67
N ALA A 156 -3.19 14.42 8.07
CA ALA A 156 -3.81 14.43 9.38
C ALA A 156 -4.73 13.23 9.62
N VAL A 157 -5.54 12.87 8.62
CA VAL A 157 -6.39 11.66 8.69
C VAL A 157 -5.56 10.39 8.82
N LEU A 158 -4.50 10.24 8.02
CA LEU A 158 -3.59 9.09 8.10
C LEU A 158 -2.91 8.99 9.47
N ALA A 159 -2.48 10.12 10.03
CA ALA A 159 -1.90 10.16 11.38
C ALA A 159 -2.90 9.66 12.45
N LEU A 160 -4.15 10.13 12.41
CA LEU A 160 -5.19 9.72 13.37
C LEU A 160 -5.56 8.22 13.22
N LEU A 161 -5.63 7.71 12.00
CA LEU A 161 -5.85 6.28 11.74
C LEU A 161 -4.68 5.43 12.26
N SER A 162 -3.45 5.90 12.11
CA SER A 162 -2.25 5.22 12.64
C SER A 162 -2.20 5.19 14.17
N LEU A 163 -2.84 6.14 14.83
CA LEU A 163 -3.04 6.18 16.28
C LEU A 163 -4.16 5.23 16.77
N GLY A 164 -4.85 4.52 15.84
CA GLY A 164 -5.85 3.51 16.17
C GLY A 164 -7.29 4.00 16.27
N PHE A 165 -7.58 5.26 15.93
CA PHE A 165 -8.95 5.76 15.89
C PHE A 165 -9.73 5.17 14.72
N LYS A 166 -11.04 4.97 14.91
CA LYS A 166 -11.92 4.45 13.85
C LYS A 166 -12.13 5.52 12.77
N GLN A 167 -12.11 5.07 11.54
CA GLN A 167 -12.21 5.93 10.38
C GLN A 167 -13.44 6.85 10.36
N VAL A 168 -14.62 6.32 10.75
CA VAL A 168 -15.87 7.10 10.82
C VAL A 168 -15.74 8.25 11.80
N GLU A 169 -15.11 8.02 12.96
CA GLU A 169 -14.89 9.01 14.01
C GLU A 169 -13.89 10.08 13.54
N VAL A 170 -12.79 9.66 12.91
CA VAL A 170 -11.78 10.58 12.35
C VAL A 170 -12.39 11.48 11.28
N GLN A 171 -13.16 10.91 10.34
CA GLN A 171 -13.82 11.70 9.30
C GLN A 171 -14.82 12.71 9.86
N ARG A 172 -15.58 12.30 10.86
CA ARG A 172 -16.54 13.19 11.54
C ARG A 172 -15.81 14.35 12.21
N ALA A 173 -14.76 14.06 12.98
CA ALA A 173 -13.98 15.06 13.69
C ALA A 173 -13.31 16.06 12.74
N VAL A 174 -12.65 15.57 11.68
CA VAL A 174 -12.00 16.43 10.69
C VAL A 174 -13.03 17.30 9.96
N ARG A 175 -14.16 16.74 9.52
CA ARG A 175 -15.23 17.50 8.87
C ARG A 175 -15.82 18.56 9.78
N GLU A 176 -16.00 18.26 11.05
CA GLU A 176 -16.51 19.19 12.06
C GLU A 176 -15.55 20.37 12.27
N ILE A 177 -14.25 20.13 12.34
CA ILE A 177 -13.23 21.18 12.46
C ILE A 177 -13.24 22.08 11.23
N LEU A 178 -13.24 21.51 10.03
CA LEU A 178 -13.24 22.25 8.77
C LEU A 178 -14.53 23.09 8.59
N SER A 179 -15.67 22.59 9.07
CA SER A 179 -16.96 23.31 8.94
C SER A 179 -17.15 24.44 9.96
N ARG A 180 -16.65 24.28 11.19
CA ARG A 180 -16.86 25.25 12.26
C ARG A 180 -15.98 26.49 12.16
N GLU A 181 -14.80 26.38 11.63
CA GLU A 181 -13.81 27.46 11.83
C GLU A 181 -13.51 28.29 10.58
N LYS A 182 -14.09 28.02 9.38
CA LYS A 182 -13.66 28.66 8.12
C LYS A 182 -12.11 28.74 7.99
N LEU A 183 -11.43 27.90 8.74
CA LEU A 183 -9.98 27.89 8.85
C LEU A 183 -9.41 27.14 7.63
N GLU A 184 -8.61 27.84 6.90
CA GLU A 184 -7.60 27.18 6.07
C GLU A 184 -6.67 26.41 7.01
N PRO A 185 -6.57 25.06 6.93
CA PRO A 185 -5.67 24.32 7.79
C PRO A 185 -4.25 24.70 7.45
N SER A 186 -3.70 25.64 8.21
CA SER A 186 -2.35 26.14 8.02
C SER A 186 -1.28 25.07 8.30
N ASN A 187 -1.63 24.03 9.09
CA ASN A 187 -0.68 22.96 9.43
C ASN A 187 -1.41 21.64 9.78
N THR A 188 -0.88 20.52 9.24
CA THR A 188 -1.31 19.14 9.54
C THR A 188 -1.28 18.84 11.04
N GLU A 189 -0.26 19.30 11.77
CA GLU A 189 -0.09 19.08 13.21
C GLU A 189 -1.23 19.68 14.02
N GLU A 190 -1.66 20.89 13.68
CA GLU A 190 -2.76 21.56 14.38
C GLU A 190 -4.10 20.86 14.16
N LEU A 191 -4.33 20.37 12.92
CA LEU A 191 -5.52 19.59 12.58
C LEU A 191 -5.58 18.29 13.38
N VAL A 192 -4.46 17.56 13.47
CA VAL A 192 -4.33 16.34 14.29
C VAL A 192 -4.59 16.64 15.76
N ARG A 193 -3.97 17.67 16.32
CA ARG A 193 -4.12 18.05 17.72
C ARG A 193 -5.58 18.41 18.09
N ARG A 194 -6.28 19.11 17.21
CA ARG A 194 -7.71 19.46 17.42
C ARG A 194 -8.61 18.25 17.28
N ALA A 195 -8.35 17.40 16.30
CA ALA A 195 -9.12 16.17 16.12
C ALA A 195 -8.97 15.24 17.33
N LEU A 196 -7.77 15.12 17.91
CA LEU A 196 -7.54 14.35 19.12
C LEU A 196 -8.39 14.85 20.30
N LYS A 197 -8.59 16.17 20.43
CA LYS A 197 -9.45 16.75 21.50
C LYS A 197 -10.93 16.44 21.30
N LEU A 198 -11.36 16.19 20.05
CA LEU A 198 -12.76 15.81 19.75
C LEU A 198 -12.99 14.30 19.85
N LEU A 199 -11.91 13.51 19.75
CA LEU A 199 -11.93 12.05 19.75
C LEU A 199 -11.62 11.45 21.13
N ALA A 200 -11.05 12.25 22.06
CA ALA A 200 -10.80 11.90 23.47
C ALA A 200 -12.05 12.05 24.30
#